data_0d1ce8a184d37a394052e0c2b35c16ff
#
_entry.id   0d1ce8a184d37a394052e0c2b35c16ff
#
_cell.length_a   1.000
_cell.length_b   1.000
_cell.length_c   1.000
_cell.angle_alpha   90.00
_cell.angle_beta   90.00
_cell.angle_gamma   90.00
#
_symmetry.space_group_name_H-M   'P 1'
#
loop_
_entity.id
_entity.type
_entity.pdbx_description
1 polymer ?
#
loop_
_entity_poly.entity_id
_entity_poly.type
_entity_poly.pdbx_seq_one_letter_code
_entity_poly.pdbx_strand_id
1 'polypeptide(L)'
;MTTDELDQLAVAKIVDARGTACPGPLLEAKKAIGTIKSGDIMEVLSADEGTKVDLPKWCTKQGHEYLGTIEISGYFRIFMRKN
;
A
#
# COMPACT_ATOMS: atom_id res chain seq x y z
N MET A 1 -13.79 -1.58 1.71
CA MET A 1 -13.79 -2.64 0.68
C MET A 1 -13.58 -4.01 1.30
N THR A 2 -14.21 -5.02 0.73
CA THR A 2 -13.98 -6.40 1.17
C THR A 2 -12.68 -6.93 0.57
N THR A 3 -12.19 -8.06 1.10
CA THR A 3 -11.00 -8.71 0.57
C THR A 3 -11.15 -9.05 -0.92
N ASP A 4 -12.32 -9.56 -1.31
CA ASP A 4 -12.58 -9.91 -2.71
C ASP A 4 -12.54 -8.68 -3.61
N GLU A 5 -13.10 -7.56 -3.18
CA GLU A 5 -13.08 -6.31 -3.93
C GLU A 5 -11.65 -5.81 -4.11
N LEU A 6 -10.85 -5.85 -3.05
CA LEU A 6 -9.45 -5.43 -3.11
C LEU A 6 -8.65 -6.30 -4.07
N ASP A 7 -8.86 -7.61 -4.05
CA ASP A 7 -8.14 -8.55 -4.89
C ASP A 7 -8.46 -8.37 -6.39
N GLN A 8 -9.60 -7.77 -6.70
CA GLN A 8 -10.04 -7.52 -8.07
C GLN A 8 -9.63 -6.16 -8.62
N LEU A 9 -8.99 -5.32 -7.82
CA LEU A 9 -8.59 -3.99 -8.26
C LEU A 9 -7.51 -4.06 -9.35
N ALA A 10 -7.62 -3.17 -10.33
CA ALA A 10 -6.59 -3.02 -11.37
C ALA A 10 -5.43 -2.21 -10.80
N VAL A 11 -4.42 -2.86 -10.32
CA VAL A 11 -3.26 -2.22 -9.67
C VAL A 11 -2.26 -1.76 -10.72
N ALA A 12 -1.94 -0.45 -10.72
CA ALA A 12 -0.98 0.13 -11.66
C ALA A 12 0.47 -0.13 -11.25
N LYS A 13 0.72 -0.27 -9.95
CA LYS A 13 2.08 -0.45 -9.41
C LYS A 13 2.04 -1.35 -8.19
N ILE A 14 2.93 -2.33 -8.15
CA ILE A 14 3.13 -3.19 -6.99
C ILE A 14 4.49 -2.88 -6.39
N VAL A 15 4.53 -2.59 -5.09
CA VAL A 15 5.76 -2.33 -4.34
C VAL A 15 6.01 -3.51 -3.42
N ASP A 16 7.02 -4.31 -3.72
CA ASP A 16 7.38 -5.44 -2.87
C ASP A 16 8.40 -5.00 -1.84
N ALA A 17 7.91 -4.73 -0.64
CA ALA A 17 8.75 -4.33 0.50
C ALA A 17 8.83 -5.41 1.57
N ARG A 18 8.49 -6.66 1.22
CA ARG A 18 8.63 -7.79 2.14
C ARG A 18 10.10 -7.99 2.45
N GLY A 19 10.43 -8.27 3.67
CA GLY A 19 11.81 -8.41 4.11
C GLY A 19 12.47 -7.09 4.53
N THR A 20 11.77 -5.97 4.42
CA THR A 20 12.23 -4.66 4.85
C THR A 20 11.40 -4.20 6.04
N ALA A 21 12.05 -3.77 7.11
CA ALA A 21 11.37 -3.24 8.30
C ALA A 21 11.09 -1.74 8.14
N CYS A 22 10.06 -1.25 8.84
CA CYS A 22 9.73 0.16 8.88
C CYS A 22 10.97 0.97 9.35
N PRO A 23 11.32 2.09 8.66
CA PRO A 23 10.51 2.82 7.70
C PRO A 23 10.70 2.43 6.24
N GLY A 24 11.37 1.32 5.95
CA GLY A 24 11.65 0.89 4.57
C GLY A 24 10.43 0.83 3.67
N PRO A 25 9.36 0.08 4.05
CA PRO A 25 8.17 0.00 3.20
C PRO A 25 7.52 1.36 2.93
N LEU A 26 7.51 2.24 3.93
CA LEU A 26 6.97 3.59 3.79
C LEU A 26 7.78 4.42 2.80
N LEU A 27 9.10 4.33 2.86
CA LEU A 27 9.99 5.04 1.93
C LEU A 27 9.81 4.54 0.51
N GLU A 28 9.68 3.22 0.33
CA GLU A 28 9.45 2.64 -0.99
C GLU A 28 8.10 3.07 -1.55
N ALA A 29 7.06 3.14 -0.70
CA ALA A 29 5.74 3.62 -1.10
C ALA A 29 5.79 5.08 -1.56
N LYS A 30 6.52 5.92 -0.84
CA LYS A 30 6.70 7.33 -1.20
C LYS A 30 7.35 7.50 -2.57
N LYS A 31 8.37 6.69 -2.87
CA LYS A 31 9.02 6.71 -4.18
C LYS A 31 8.06 6.24 -5.28
N ALA A 32 7.39 5.13 -5.04
CA ALA A 32 6.53 4.51 -6.03
C ALA A 32 5.33 5.37 -6.37
N ILE A 33 4.74 6.04 -5.39
CA ILE A 33 3.55 6.88 -5.61
C ILE A 33 3.85 8.01 -6.59
N GLY A 34 5.09 8.47 -6.65
CA GLY A 34 5.53 9.50 -7.60
C GLY A 34 5.64 9.00 -9.03
N THR A 35 5.60 7.69 -9.26
CA THR A 35 5.74 7.09 -10.60
C THR A 35 4.41 6.76 -11.25
N ILE A 36 3.30 6.91 -10.54
CA ILE A 36 1.96 6.63 -11.05
C ILE A 36 1.15 7.92 -11.16
N LYS A 37 0.02 7.83 -11.86
CA LYS A 37 -0.84 8.99 -12.13
C LYS A 37 -1.94 9.11 -11.07
N SER A 38 -2.51 10.31 -10.96
CA SER A 38 -3.68 10.53 -10.11
C SER A 38 -4.80 9.56 -10.49
N GLY A 39 -5.39 8.91 -9.51
CA GLY A 39 -6.43 7.92 -9.73
C GLY A 39 -5.93 6.49 -9.86
N ASP A 40 -4.62 6.31 -10.07
CA ASP A 40 -4.03 4.96 -10.16
C ASP A 40 -3.96 4.32 -8.77
N ILE A 41 -4.05 2.99 -8.77
CA ILE A 41 -4.02 2.20 -7.54
C ILE A 41 -2.64 1.57 -7.37
N MET A 42 -2.10 1.67 -6.15
CA MET A 42 -0.82 1.08 -5.78
C MET A 42 -1.04 0.04 -4.70
N GLU A 43 -0.33 -1.08 -4.81
CA GLU A 43 -0.34 -2.14 -3.81
C GLU A 43 1.05 -2.24 -3.19
N VAL A 44 1.12 -2.23 -1.87
CA VAL A 44 2.39 -2.39 -1.13
C VAL A 44 2.35 -3.71 -0.39
N LEU A 45 3.38 -4.53 -0.61
CA LEU A 45 3.54 -5.80 0.08
C LEU A 45 4.53 -5.60 1.22
N SER A 46 4.14 -5.93 2.44
CA SER A 46 4.98 -5.77 3.62
C SER A 46 4.71 -6.87 4.64
N ALA A 47 5.75 -7.31 5.34
CA ALA A 47 5.62 -8.25 6.45
C ALA A 47 5.76 -7.55 7.80
N ASP A 48 5.91 -6.22 7.80
CA ASP A 48 6.14 -5.44 9.02
C ASP A 48 4.83 -4.89 9.59
N GLU A 49 4.52 -5.23 10.83
CA GLU A 49 3.30 -4.78 11.51
C GLU A 49 3.21 -3.26 11.61
N GLY A 50 4.34 -2.57 11.79
CA GLY A 50 4.39 -1.11 11.84
C GLY A 50 3.88 -0.48 10.55
N THR A 51 4.22 -1.07 9.41
CA THR A 51 3.77 -0.60 8.09
C THR A 51 2.26 -0.70 7.95
N LYS A 52 1.67 -1.77 8.49
CA LYS A 52 0.22 -1.97 8.45
C LYS A 52 -0.54 -0.81 9.10
N VAL A 53 0.06 -0.20 10.11
CA VAL A 53 -0.52 0.96 10.82
C VAL A 53 -0.09 2.28 10.18
N ASP A 54 1.19 2.41 9.86
CA ASP A 54 1.78 3.68 9.42
C ASP A 54 1.39 4.06 7.99
N LEU A 55 1.28 3.08 7.11
CA LEU A 55 1.00 3.36 5.71
C LEU A 55 -0.39 3.97 5.49
N PRO A 56 -1.47 3.46 6.13
CA PRO A 56 -2.77 4.13 6.04
C PRO A 56 -2.74 5.55 6.59
N LYS A 57 -2.01 5.79 7.68
CA LYS A 57 -1.87 7.14 8.25
C LYS A 57 -1.17 8.08 7.27
N TRP A 58 -0.12 7.61 6.62
CA TRP A 58 0.60 8.38 5.62
C TRP A 58 -0.30 8.71 4.43
N CYS A 59 -1.10 7.76 3.96
CA CYS A 59 -2.05 7.99 2.88
C CYS A 59 -3.00 9.13 3.22
N THR A 60 -3.60 9.08 4.39
CA THR A 60 -4.53 10.11 4.85
C THR A 60 -3.85 11.47 4.95
N LYS A 61 -2.65 11.50 5.51
CA LYS A 61 -1.87 12.72 5.69
C LYS A 61 -1.51 13.39 4.36
N GLN A 62 -1.23 12.60 3.33
CA GLN A 62 -0.86 13.09 2.00
C GLN A 62 -2.06 13.27 1.06
N GLY A 63 -3.27 13.00 1.54
CA GLY A 63 -4.46 13.16 0.74
C GLY A 63 -4.74 12.02 -0.23
N HIS A 64 -4.01 10.90 -0.12
CA HIS A 64 -4.28 9.71 -0.93
C HIS A 64 -5.39 8.89 -0.29
N GLU A 65 -6.09 8.10 -1.08
CA GLU A 65 -7.17 7.26 -0.58
C GLU A 65 -6.64 5.89 -0.15
N TYR A 66 -6.80 5.56 1.12
CA TYR A 66 -6.51 4.22 1.61
C TYR A 66 -7.72 3.33 1.32
N LEU A 67 -7.51 2.27 0.53
CA LEU A 67 -8.59 1.39 0.09
C LEU A 67 -8.81 0.21 1.03
N GLY A 68 -7.74 -0.35 1.58
CA GLY A 68 -7.85 -1.48 2.49
C GLY A 68 -6.58 -2.32 2.53
N THR A 69 -6.59 -3.35 3.38
CA THR A 69 -5.47 -4.26 3.57
C THR A 69 -5.96 -5.70 3.51
N ILE A 70 -5.24 -6.55 2.76
CA ILE A 70 -5.46 -8.00 2.79
C ILE A 70 -4.33 -8.62 3.58
N GLU A 71 -4.66 -9.37 4.62
CA GLU A 71 -3.67 -10.12 5.38
C GLU A 71 -3.55 -11.53 4.79
N ILE A 72 -2.32 -11.90 4.42
CA ILE A 72 -2.01 -13.23 3.92
C ILE A 72 -1.01 -13.84 4.90
N SER A 73 -0.90 -15.17 4.93
CA SER A 73 0.07 -15.82 5.79
C SER A 73 1.47 -15.30 5.51
N GLY A 74 2.04 -14.58 6.48
CA GLY A 74 3.40 -14.07 6.41
C GLY A 74 3.57 -12.66 5.88
N TYR A 75 2.53 -12.01 5.32
CA TYR A 75 2.65 -10.63 4.86
C TYR A 75 1.29 -9.97 4.63
N PHE A 76 1.31 -8.67 4.33
CA PHE A 76 0.12 -7.86 4.08
C PHE A 76 0.16 -7.27 2.68
N ARG A 77 -1.02 -7.12 2.06
CA ARG A 77 -1.20 -6.40 0.79
C ARG A 77 -2.01 -5.14 1.12
N ILE A 78 -1.37 -3.98 1.00
CA ILE A 78 -1.99 -2.69 1.35
C ILE A 78 -2.29 -1.93 0.07
N PHE A 79 -3.54 -1.56 -0.13
CA PHE A 79 -4.02 -0.92 -1.36
C PHE A 79 -4.33 0.55 -1.12
N MET A 80 -3.92 1.40 -2.04
CA MET A 80 -4.19 2.83 -1.98
C MET A 80 -4.34 3.42 -3.38
N ARG A 81 -5.10 4.50 -3.47
CA ARG A 81 -5.29 5.23 -4.73
C ARG A 81 -4.59 6.57 -4.63
N LYS A 82 -3.79 6.91 -5.64
CA LYS A 82 -3.12 8.20 -5.70
C LYS A 82 -4.15 9.29 -5.95
N ASN A 83 -4.06 10.33 -5.16
CA ASN A 83 -4.95 11.49 -5.31
C ASN A 83 -4.40 12.51 -6.31
#